data_0d6b0db96971756d8c84aa61cb788aa7
#
_entry.id   0d6b0db96971756d8c84aa61cb788aa7
#
_cell.length_a   1.000
_cell.length_b   1.000
_cell.length_c   1.000
_cell.angle_alpha   90.00
_cell.angle_beta   90.00
_cell.angle_gamma   90.00
#
_symmetry.space_group_name_H-M   'P 1'
#
loop_
_entity.id
_entity.type
_entity.pdbx_description
1 polymer ?
#
loop_
_entity_poly.entity_id
_entity_poly.type
_entity_poly.pdbx_seq_one_letter_code
_entity_poly.pdbx_strand_id
1 'polypeptide(L)'
;MRVKAFMLACALATGAMASEIPVQMPVSIQVPDTFFHRPPVKKRCFTSKAVEKQIKDMHSKLVEVSPKLWQMFQNSFPNTLDTTVFPDGDRTFVITGDIDAMWLRDSGAQVWTYINYIQDDPELAKLIRGVILQQFEFICLDPYANAFLNDPTKESHWATDYTTMKKGVHERKYEIDSLCYPLRLAYQYWLLTGDDSIFGELWQNALDKILALFREQQRKNGTKTSYKFQRKTHVLHDTYSNYGYGHPSKSCGMIASAFRPSDDSQIFPYLIPANFFAESVLRKAAVILEKVNKDAGKAKECLALAHEIHKGLMENATVVHPKYGRVYAFEVDGFGSYLLMDDANAPSLLALPYLCPELVSVNDEVYQNTRRMIWSEDNPYFFTGTYEGTKIGAIGSPHTGLDKVWPMSIIMKGLTSNDVNEQRECVDLLVKTDAGTGFM
;
A
#
# COMPACT_ATOMS: atom_id res chain seq x y z
N MET A 1 7.81 -19.24 -4.42
CA MET A 1 9.17 -18.82 -4.77
C MET A 1 9.22 -17.46 -5.42
N ARG A 2 8.27 -17.01 -6.16
CA ARG A 2 8.29 -15.66 -6.73
C ARG A 2 7.81 -14.61 -5.81
N VAL A 3 6.77 -14.89 -5.08
CA VAL A 3 6.44 -14.11 -3.91
C VAL A 3 7.61 -14.22 -2.93
N LYS A 4 8.31 -15.35 -2.76
CA LYS A 4 9.55 -15.43 -1.98
C LYS A 4 10.80 -14.96 -2.71
N ALA A 5 10.86 -14.89 -4.02
CA ALA A 5 11.97 -14.22 -4.67
C ALA A 5 11.74 -12.71 -4.73
N PHE A 6 10.52 -12.25 -4.87
CA PHE A 6 10.06 -10.90 -4.59
C PHE A 6 10.02 -10.65 -3.07
N MET A 7 9.56 -11.61 -2.25
CA MET A 7 9.64 -11.64 -0.80
C MET A 7 11.05 -11.95 -0.29
N LEU A 8 11.86 -12.72 -0.96
CA LEU A 8 13.24 -12.99 -0.61
C LEU A 8 14.16 -11.83 -0.99
N ALA A 9 13.86 -11.09 -2.04
CA ALA A 9 14.45 -9.77 -2.26
C ALA A 9 14.05 -8.78 -1.15
N CYS A 10 12.80 -8.87 -0.64
CA CYS A 10 12.34 -8.07 0.51
C CYS A 10 12.78 -8.66 1.86
N ALA A 11 12.94 -9.98 2.03
CA ALA A 11 13.28 -10.67 3.29
C ALA A 11 14.78 -10.93 3.48
N LEU A 12 15.59 -11.02 2.44
CA LEU A 12 17.06 -11.01 2.55
C LEU A 12 17.58 -9.69 3.10
N ALA A 13 16.75 -8.67 3.08
CA ALA A 13 17.02 -7.39 3.69
C ALA A 13 16.70 -7.33 5.20
N THR A 14 16.02 -8.34 5.77
CA THR A 14 15.68 -8.37 7.21
C THR A 14 16.59 -9.30 8.03
N GLY A 15 17.65 -9.85 7.44
CA GLY A 15 18.63 -10.67 8.17
C GLY A 15 18.12 -12.05 8.65
N ALA A 16 16.93 -12.48 8.21
CA ALA A 16 16.44 -13.83 8.48
C ALA A 16 17.16 -14.85 7.61
N MET A 17 17.92 -15.74 8.22
CA MET A 17 18.65 -16.81 7.54
C MET A 17 17.68 -17.68 6.73
N ALA A 18 17.84 -17.67 5.42
CA ALA A 18 17.16 -18.59 4.52
C ALA A 18 17.81 -19.98 4.66
N SER A 19 17.10 -20.93 5.26
CA SER A 19 17.44 -22.33 5.14
C SER A 19 17.36 -22.75 3.67
N GLU A 20 18.37 -23.47 3.17
CA GLU A 20 18.38 -24.04 1.82
C GLU A 20 17.16 -24.95 1.63
N ILE A 21 16.33 -24.62 0.67
CA ILE A 21 15.13 -25.39 0.34
C ILE A 21 15.30 -25.95 -1.05
N PRO A 22 15.42 -27.27 -1.22
CA PRO A 22 15.42 -27.88 -2.55
C PRO A 22 14.01 -27.74 -3.15
N VAL A 23 13.92 -27.05 -4.29
CA VAL A 23 12.68 -26.90 -5.04
C VAL A 23 12.76 -27.75 -6.29
N GLN A 24 12.08 -28.88 -6.29
CA GLN A 24 11.71 -29.55 -7.52
C GLN A 24 10.41 -28.93 -8.04
N MET A 25 10.52 -28.17 -9.11
CA MET A 25 9.38 -27.71 -9.90
C MET A 25 9.24 -28.62 -11.14
N PRO A 26 8.04 -29.08 -11.48
CA PRO A 26 7.86 -29.83 -12.71
C PRO A 26 7.85 -28.90 -13.93
N VAL A 27 8.51 -29.36 -14.99
CA VAL A 27 8.50 -28.91 -16.38
C VAL A 27 9.29 -27.62 -16.68
N SER A 28 10.33 -27.80 -17.46
CA SER A 28 11.03 -26.74 -18.19
C SER A 28 10.16 -26.18 -19.33
N ILE A 29 9.36 -25.17 -19.03
CA ILE A 29 8.74 -24.37 -20.09
C ILE A 29 9.85 -23.52 -20.69
N GLN A 30 10.21 -23.77 -21.94
CA GLN A 30 11.09 -22.87 -22.70
C GLN A 30 10.37 -21.53 -22.86
N VAL A 31 10.93 -20.49 -22.27
CA VAL A 31 10.43 -19.13 -22.40
C VAL A 31 11.15 -18.49 -23.58
N PRO A 32 10.43 -18.06 -24.63
CA PRO A 32 11.05 -17.36 -25.76
C PRO A 32 11.76 -16.08 -25.32
N ASP A 33 12.88 -15.74 -25.93
CA ASP A 33 13.64 -14.50 -25.66
C ASP A 33 12.82 -13.21 -25.87
N THR A 34 11.71 -13.28 -26.61
CA THR A 34 10.79 -12.18 -26.88
C THR A 34 9.98 -11.70 -25.66
N PHE A 35 10.06 -12.38 -24.51
CA PHE A 35 9.32 -12.04 -23.29
C PHE A 35 10.12 -11.20 -22.27
N PHE A 36 11.30 -10.73 -22.63
CA PHE A 36 12.05 -9.77 -21.80
C PHE A 36 11.68 -8.34 -22.20
N HIS A 37 10.90 -7.65 -21.35
CA HIS A 37 10.33 -6.34 -21.65
C HIS A 37 11.11 -5.17 -21.01
N ARG A 38 12.25 -5.46 -20.38
CA ARG A 38 13.04 -4.43 -19.74
C ARG A 38 13.62 -3.46 -20.79
N PRO A 39 13.44 -2.13 -20.64
CA PRO A 39 13.96 -1.18 -21.61
C PRO A 39 15.50 -1.20 -21.68
N PRO A 40 16.09 -0.89 -22.85
CA PRO A 40 17.53 -0.70 -22.97
C PRO A 40 18.04 0.34 -21.97
N VAL A 41 19.25 0.16 -21.42
CA VAL A 41 19.83 1.01 -20.36
C VAL A 41 19.71 2.51 -20.66
N LYS A 42 19.94 2.93 -21.91
CA LYS A 42 19.85 4.34 -22.35
C LYS A 42 18.44 4.92 -22.32
N LYS A 43 17.40 4.09 -22.19
CA LYS A 43 15.99 4.49 -22.14
C LYS A 43 15.38 4.36 -20.74
N ARG A 44 16.15 3.89 -19.75
CA ARG A 44 15.70 3.77 -18.37
C ARG A 44 15.72 5.13 -17.70
N CYS A 45 14.70 5.39 -16.88
CA CYS A 45 14.60 6.62 -16.10
C CYS A 45 15.69 6.69 -15.02
N PHE A 46 15.98 5.55 -14.38
CA PHE A 46 17.01 5.43 -13.36
C PHE A 46 17.64 4.02 -13.36
N THR A 47 18.93 3.94 -13.04
CA THR A 47 19.64 2.67 -12.90
C THR A 47 20.40 2.62 -11.57
N SER A 48 19.96 1.75 -10.67
CA SER A 48 20.62 1.52 -9.38
C SER A 48 21.63 0.40 -9.47
N LYS A 49 22.86 0.64 -8.97
CA LYS A 49 23.92 -0.39 -8.94
C LYS A 49 23.56 -1.55 -8.02
N ALA A 50 22.92 -1.26 -6.88
CA ALA A 50 22.52 -2.27 -5.91
C ALA A 50 21.37 -3.15 -6.46
N VAL A 51 20.40 -2.55 -7.17
CA VAL A 51 19.30 -3.28 -7.81
C VAL A 51 19.80 -4.14 -8.97
N GLU A 52 20.73 -3.63 -9.81
CA GLU A 52 21.35 -4.42 -10.87
C GLU A 52 22.16 -5.61 -10.34
N LYS A 53 22.86 -5.40 -9.21
CA LYS A 53 23.54 -6.50 -8.50
C LYS A 53 22.54 -7.56 -8.03
N GLN A 54 21.44 -7.15 -7.39
CA GLN A 54 20.41 -8.07 -6.94
C GLN A 54 19.78 -8.86 -8.10
N ILE A 55 19.56 -8.22 -9.25
CA ILE A 55 19.06 -8.91 -10.45
C ILE A 55 20.02 -10.01 -10.87
N LYS A 56 21.33 -9.73 -10.90
CA LYS A 56 22.37 -10.74 -11.24
C LYS A 56 22.41 -11.89 -10.23
N ASP A 57 22.33 -11.56 -8.93
CA ASP A 57 22.35 -12.54 -7.84
C ASP A 57 21.10 -13.45 -7.90
N MET A 58 19.95 -12.92 -8.29
CA MET A 58 18.72 -13.69 -8.44
C MET A 58 18.69 -14.52 -9.73
N HIS A 59 19.36 -14.11 -10.79
CA HIS A 59 19.48 -14.90 -12.02
C HIS A 59 20.04 -16.29 -11.72
N SER A 60 21.19 -16.36 -11.05
CA SER A 60 21.83 -17.63 -10.70
C SER A 60 20.97 -18.55 -9.82
N LYS A 61 20.04 -17.97 -9.04
CA LYS A 61 19.16 -18.72 -8.14
C LYS A 61 17.85 -19.17 -8.79
N LEU A 62 17.38 -18.44 -9.79
CA LEU A 62 16.04 -18.65 -10.34
C LEU A 62 16.03 -19.31 -11.72
N VAL A 63 17.04 -19.09 -12.55
CA VAL A 63 17.03 -19.52 -13.95
C VAL A 63 16.93 -21.05 -14.09
N GLU A 64 17.62 -21.80 -13.24
CA GLU A 64 17.59 -23.27 -13.25
C GLU A 64 16.35 -23.83 -12.58
N VAL A 65 15.78 -23.10 -11.59
CA VAL A 65 14.65 -23.54 -10.80
C VAL A 65 13.33 -23.28 -11.52
N SER A 66 13.16 -22.10 -12.11
CA SER A 66 11.98 -21.70 -12.86
C SER A 66 12.33 -20.56 -13.82
N PRO A 67 12.60 -20.85 -15.10
CA PRO A 67 12.87 -19.82 -16.12
C PRO A 67 11.75 -18.77 -16.21
N LYS A 68 10.49 -19.19 -16.08
CA LYS A 68 9.33 -18.28 -16.07
C LYS A 68 9.34 -17.37 -14.84
N LEU A 69 9.76 -17.87 -13.67
CA LEU A 69 9.90 -17.06 -12.46
C LEU A 69 11.00 -16.02 -12.59
N TRP A 70 12.13 -16.42 -13.20
CA TRP A 70 13.21 -15.51 -13.52
C TRP A 70 12.74 -14.38 -14.45
N GLN A 71 12.07 -14.72 -15.53
CA GLN A 71 11.54 -13.77 -16.48
C GLN A 71 10.65 -12.70 -15.81
N MET A 72 9.67 -13.15 -15.01
CA MET A 72 8.76 -12.20 -14.32
C MET A 72 9.48 -11.37 -13.25
N PHE A 73 10.47 -11.93 -12.54
CA PHE A 73 11.31 -11.16 -11.63
C PHE A 73 12.08 -10.06 -12.37
N GLN A 74 12.73 -10.42 -13.48
CA GLN A 74 13.51 -9.48 -14.29
C GLN A 74 12.62 -8.37 -14.90
N ASN A 75 11.39 -8.70 -15.29
CA ASN A 75 10.46 -7.73 -15.85
C ASN A 75 9.85 -6.82 -14.78
N SER A 76 9.46 -7.37 -13.64
CA SER A 76 8.67 -6.65 -12.62
C SER A 76 9.54 -5.94 -11.59
N PHE A 77 10.63 -6.55 -11.11
CA PHE A 77 11.43 -6.00 -10.01
C PHE A 77 12.05 -4.63 -10.31
N PRO A 78 12.68 -4.37 -11.46
CA PRO A 78 13.28 -3.07 -11.78
C PRO A 78 12.29 -2.09 -12.43
N ASN A 79 11.04 -2.49 -12.71
CA ASN A 79 10.15 -1.74 -13.60
C ASN A 79 9.91 -0.30 -13.15
N THR A 80 9.68 -0.07 -11.86
CA THR A 80 9.50 1.29 -11.32
C THR A 80 10.71 2.18 -11.60
N LEU A 81 11.92 1.70 -11.33
CA LEU A 81 13.13 2.49 -11.58
C LEU A 81 13.39 2.69 -13.09
N ASP A 82 13.08 1.67 -13.88
CA ASP A 82 13.31 1.72 -15.32
C ASP A 82 12.35 2.68 -16.06
N THR A 83 11.11 2.88 -15.55
CA THR A 83 10.03 3.49 -16.36
C THR A 83 9.24 4.61 -15.72
N THR A 84 9.18 4.72 -14.38
CA THR A 84 8.19 5.57 -13.71
C THR A 84 8.77 6.63 -12.76
N VAL A 85 10.08 6.68 -12.56
CA VAL A 85 10.71 7.66 -11.66
C VAL A 85 11.38 8.79 -12.44
N PHE A 86 11.16 10.04 -12.02
CA PHE A 86 11.68 11.23 -12.66
C PHE A 86 12.35 12.13 -11.61
N PRO A 87 13.65 11.91 -11.32
CA PRO A 87 14.41 12.78 -10.41
C PRO A 87 14.57 14.18 -11.01
N ASP A 88 14.30 15.23 -10.20
CA ASP A 88 14.54 16.63 -10.53
C ASP A 88 15.10 17.38 -9.30
N GLY A 89 16.35 17.75 -9.37
CA GLY A 89 17.07 18.39 -8.26
C GLY A 89 17.12 17.50 -7.02
N ASP A 90 16.44 17.90 -5.95
CA ASP A 90 16.30 17.17 -4.70
C ASP A 90 14.92 16.51 -4.52
N ARG A 91 14.11 16.49 -5.57
CA ARG A 91 12.78 15.87 -5.66
C ARG A 91 12.80 14.71 -6.63
N THR A 92 11.84 13.80 -6.44
CA THR A 92 11.60 12.71 -7.38
C THR A 92 10.10 12.54 -7.55
N PHE A 93 9.63 12.73 -8.76
CA PHE A 93 8.26 12.45 -9.15
C PHE A 93 8.12 10.99 -9.61
N VAL A 94 7.04 10.32 -9.21
CA VAL A 94 6.80 8.90 -9.54
C VAL A 94 5.40 8.75 -10.10
N ILE A 95 5.28 8.39 -11.37
CA ILE A 95 3.98 8.11 -11.99
C ILE A 95 3.52 6.68 -11.70
N THR A 96 2.22 6.42 -11.81
CA THR A 96 1.69 5.05 -11.69
C THR A 96 2.15 4.14 -12.84
N GLY A 97 2.36 4.70 -14.02
CA GLY A 97 2.84 4.03 -15.22
C GLY A 97 1.92 4.24 -16.42
N ASP A 98 0.62 4.16 -16.20
CA ASP A 98 -0.44 4.42 -17.19
C ASP A 98 -1.01 5.84 -17.08
N ILE A 99 -0.89 6.49 -15.91
CA ILE A 99 -1.37 7.84 -15.65
C ILE A 99 -0.17 8.73 -15.26
N ASP A 100 -0.03 9.88 -15.93
CA ASP A 100 1.01 10.88 -15.68
C ASP A 100 0.66 11.73 -14.44
N ALA A 101 0.54 11.05 -13.31
CA ALA A 101 0.31 11.67 -12.00
C ALA A 101 0.94 10.82 -10.88
N MET A 102 1.23 11.45 -9.75
CA MET A 102 1.84 10.82 -8.59
C MET A 102 0.82 10.67 -7.47
N TRP A 103 0.42 9.43 -7.18
CA TRP A 103 -0.34 9.09 -5.98
C TRP A 103 0.58 9.00 -4.77
N LEU A 104 0.13 9.47 -3.62
CA LEU A 104 0.90 9.38 -2.36
C LEU A 104 1.08 7.91 -1.92
N ARG A 105 0.04 7.10 -2.00
CA ARG A 105 0.07 5.66 -1.72
C ARG A 105 1.03 4.95 -2.66
N ASP A 106 0.78 5.08 -3.98
CA ASP A 106 1.48 4.32 -5.02
C ASP A 106 2.96 4.63 -5.04
N SER A 107 3.35 5.90 -5.03
CA SER A 107 4.76 6.30 -5.03
C SER A 107 5.54 5.74 -3.84
N GLY A 108 4.91 5.73 -2.65
CA GLY A 108 5.50 5.11 -1.46
C GLY A 108 5.63 3.60 -1.58
N ALA A 109 4.61 2.90 -2.13
CA ALA A 109 4.63 1.46 -2.32
C ALA A 109 5.59 1.02 -3.44
N GLN A 110 5.64 1.76 -4.56
CA GLN A 110 6.51 1.46 -5.70
C GLN A 110 7.99 1.51 -5.33
N VAL A 111 8.42 2.48 -4.51
CA VAL A 111 9.83 2.56 -4.10
C VAL A 111 10.16 1.72 -2.87
N TRP A 112 9.15 1.23 -2.14
CA TRP A 112 9.36 0.43 -0.93
C TRP A 112 10.19 -0.83 -1.17
N THR A 113 10.04 -1.46 -2.32
CA THR A 113 10.78 -2.67 -2.66
C THR A 113 12.30 -2.45 -2.74
N TYR A 114 12.74 -1.20 -2.90
CA TYR A 114 14.15 -0.82 -3.01
C TYR A 114 14.73 -0.26 -1.71
N ILE A 115 13.92 -0.02 -0.69
CA ILE A 115 14.35 0.68 0.53
C ILE A 115 15.54 0.01 1.23
N ASN A 116 15.62 -1.31 1.14
CA ASN A 116 16.69 -2.07 1.79
C ASN A 116 18.04 -2.06 1.03
N TYR A 117 18.08 -1.48 -0.17
CA TYR A 117 19.29 -1.36 -0.98
C TYR A 117 19.94 0.02 -0.91
N ILE A 118 19.32 0.98 -0.21
CA ILE A 118 19.81 2.37 -0.14
C ILE A 118 21.13 2.52 0.63
N GLN A 119 21.44 1.59 1.54
CA GLN A 119 22.70 1.60 2.28
C GLN A 119 23.91 1.28 1.38
N ASP A 120 23.69 0.51 0.31
CA ASP A 120 24.71 0.10 -0.66
C ASP A 120 24.73 0.97 -1.92
N ASP A 121 23.77 1.91 -2.07
CA ASP A 121 23.60 2.76 -3.25
C ASP A 121 23.15 4.18 -2.89
N PRO A 122 24.10 5.14 -2.72
CA PRO A 122 23.78 6.53 -2.37
C PRO A 122 22.89 7.25 -3.39
N GLU A 123 22.97 6.91 -4.69
CA GLU A 123 22.11 7.53 -5.71
C GLU A 123 20.67 7.03 -5.57
N LEU A 124 20.47 5.76 -5.22
CA LEU A 124 19.16 5.23 -4.89
C LEU A 124 18.61 5.86 -3.59
N ALA A 125 19.47 6.06 -2.59
CA ALA A 125 19.08 6.76 -1.37
C ALA A 125 18.63 8.19 -1.67
N LYS A 126 19.35 8.92 -2.53
CA LYS A 126 18.98 10.26 -2.98
C LYS A 126 17.63 10.27 -3.73
N LEU A 127 17.39 9.29 -4.61
CA LEU A 127 16.12 9.15 -5.31
C LEU A 127 14.96 8.97 -4.33
N ILE A 128 15.07 8.04 -3.36
CA ILE A 128 14.01 7.78 -2.36
C ILE A 128 13.81 8.99 -1.44
N ARG A 129 14.90 9.67 -1.05
CA ARG A 129 14.80 10.94 -0.33
C ARG A 129 13.98 11.96 -1.12
N GLY A 130 14.21 12.06 -2.43
CA GLY A 130 13.45 12.94 -3.32
C GLY A 130 11.96 12.61 -3.36
N VAL A 131 11.59 11.33 -3.36
CA VAL A 131 10.18 10.89 -3.27
C VAL A 131 9.54 11.35 -1.97
N ILE A 132 10.21 11.16 -0.82
CA ILE A 132 9.72 11.57 0.49
C ILE A 132 9.45 13.08 0.53
N LEU A 133 10.39 13.89 0.06
CA LEU A 133 10.26 15.34 0.06
C LEU A 133 9.13 15.80 -0.88
N GLN A 134 8.98 15.16 -2.04
CA GLN A 134 7.89 15.44 -2.98
C GLN A 134 6.52 15.11 -2.35
N GLN A 135 6.40 13.98 -1.65
CA GLN A 135 5.18 13.62 -0.93
C GLN A 135 4.82 14.65 0.14
N PHE A 136 5.80 15.16 0.90
CA PHE A 136 5.53 16.20 1.90
C PHE A 136 5.07 17.53 1.27
N GLU A 137 5.61 17.92 0.12
CA GLU A 137 5.14 19.10 -0.63
C GLU A 137 3.68 18.91 -1.07
N PHE A 138 3.34 17.76 -1.56
CA PHE A 138 1.96 17.44 -1.99
C PHE A 138 0.98 17.45 -0.83
N ILE A 139 1.35 16.90 0.33
CA ILE A 139 0.54 17.00 1.55
C ILE A 139 0.38 18.48 1.97
N CYS A 140 1.44 19.30 1.86
CA CYS A 140 1.36 20.73 2.14
C CYS A 140 0.46 21.48 1.14
N LEU A 141 0.40 21.05 -0.12
CA LEU A 141 -0.52 21.61 -1.11
C LEU A 141 -1.99 21.28 -0.78
N ASP A 142 -2.33 19.99 -0.62
CA ASP A 142 -3.66 19.55 -0.25
C ASP A 142 -3.67 18.16 0.42
N PRO A 143 -3.84 18.09 1.75
CA PRO A 143 -3.82 16.80 2.45
C PRO A 143 -5.07 15.94 2.20
N TYR A 144 -6.11 16.48 1.54
CA TYR A 144 -7.28 15.71 1.11
C TYR A 144 -7.15 15.10 -0.30
N ALA A 145 -6.08 15.42 -1.03
CA ALA A 145 -5.83 14.86 -2.34
C ALA A 145 -5.01 13.56 -2.24
N ASN A 146 -5.35 12.58 -3.08
CA ASN A 146 -4.61 11.33 -3.20
C ASN A 146 -3.56 11.38 -4.31
N ALA A 147 -3.76 12.21 -5.37
CA ALA A 147 -2.89 12.27 -6.54
C ALA A 147 -2.59 13.70 -7.01
N PHE A 148 -1.39 13.89 -7.57
CA PHE A 148 -0.83 15.20 -7.91
C PHE A 148 -0.18 15.19 -9.31
N LEU A 149 -0.19 16.37 -9.96
CA LEU A 149 0.49 16.62 -11.22
C LEU A 149 1.93 17.06 -10.97
N ASN A 150 2.83 16.75 -11.91
CA ASN A 150 4.22 17.21 -11.83
C ASN A 150 4.32 18.74 -11.99
N ASP A 151 3.45 19.33 -12.80
CA ASP A 151 3.38 20.78 -12.96
C ASP A 151 2.33 21.38 -11.99
N PRO A 152 2.75 22.13 -10.95
CA PRO A 152 1.84 22.68 -9.94
C PRO A 152 0.92 23.78 -10.46
N THR A 153 1.12 24.27 -11.70
CA THR A 153 0.30 25.32 -12.31
C THR A 153 -0.85 24.78 -13.15
N LYS A 154 -0.82 23.49 -13.48
CA LYS A 154 -1.83 22.85 -14.32
C LYS A 154 -3.10 22.49 -13.55
N GLU A 155 -4.20 22.48 -14.27
CA GLU A 155 -5.47 21.94 -13.83
C GLU A 155 -5.60 20.49 -14.31
N SER A 156 -6.19 19.64 -13.47
CA SER A 156 -6.52 18.26 -13.81
C SER A 156 -7.74 18.20 -14.74
N HIS A 157 -7.85 17.12 -15.52
CA HIS A 157 -9.09 16.79 -16.21
C HIS A 157 -10.26 16.52 -15.24
N TRP A 158 -9.99 16.25 -13.96
CA TRP A 158 -10.97 16.12 -12.88
C TRP A 158 -11.34 17.46 -12.21
N ALA A 159 -10.92 18.61 -12.77
CA ALA A 159 -11.21 19.93 -12.20
C ALA A 159 -12.70 20.22 -12.02
N THR A 160 -13.58 19.46 -12.71
CA THR A 160 -15.05 19.58 -12.61
C THR A 160 -15.68 18.76 -11.48
N ASP A 161 -14.90 17.97 -10.72
CA ASP A 161 -15.39 17.27 -9.54
C ASP A 161 -15.94 18.25 -8.50
N TYR A 162 -17.05 17.90 -7.87
CA TYR A 162 -17.66 18.72 -6.81
C TYR A 162 -16.91 18.57 -5.50
N THR A 163 -15.70 19.11 -5.47
CA THR A 163 -14.80 19.23 -4.34
C THR A 163 -13.97 20.50 -4.48
N THR A 164 -13.11 20.84 -3.51
CA THR A 164 -12.25 22.04 -3.59
C THR A 164 -10.98 21.72 -4.35
N MET A 165 -11.07 21.56 -5.67
CA MET A 165 -9.90 21.28 -6.51
C MET A 165 -8.91 22.47 -6.52
N LYS A 166 -7.64 22.15 -6.54
CA LYS A 166 -6.53 23.12 -6.68
C LYS A 166 -5.68 22.78 -7.90
N LYS A 167 -4.97 23.79 -8.45
CA LYS A 167 -3.93 23.55 -9.44
C LYS A 167 -2.84 22.68 -8.85
N GLY A 168 -2.24 21.81 -9.66
CA GLY A 168 -1.25 20.83 -9.21
C GLY A 168 -1.86 19.57 -8.58
N VAL A 169 -3.15 19.58 -8.22
CA VAL A 169 -3.86 18.38 -7.76
C VAL A 169 -4.42 17.64 -8.97
N HIS A 170 -4.10 16.36 -9.10
CA HIS A 170 -4.67 15.49 -10.13
C HIS A 170 -6.05 14.99 -9.73
N GLU A 171 -6.18 14.40 -8.52
CA GLU A 171 -7.41 13.86 -7.98
C GLU A 171 -7.53 14.17 -6.48
N ARG A 172 -8.76 14.46 -6.01
CA ARG A 172 -9.00 14.86 -4.62
C ARG A 172 -9.90 13.86 -3.90
N LYS A 173 -9.65 12.58 -4.08
CA LYS A 173 -10.26 11.52 -3.28
C LYS A 173 -9.52 11.38 -1.96
N TYR A 174 -10.24 11.55 -0.85
CA TYR A 174 -9.62 11.47 0.48
C TYR A 174 -9.51 10.03 0.95
N GLU A 175 -8.28 9.61 1.18
CA GLU A 175 -7.86 8.30 1.68
C GLU A 175 -6.93 8.48 2.88
N ILE A 176 -7.18 7.77 3.99
CA ILE A 176 -6.28 7.81 5.17
C ILE A 176 -4.88 7.32 4.80
N ASP A 177 -4.80 6.25 4.06
CA ASP A 177 -3.53 5.59 3.70
C ASP A 177 -2.64 6.46 2.81
N SER A 178 -3.20 7.32 1.97
CA SER A 178 -2.46 8.33 1.21
C SER A 178 -1.59 9.23 2.10
N LEU A 179 -2.00 9.47 3.35
CA LEU A 179 -1.21 10.21 4.34
C LEU A 179 -0.29 9.31 5.17
N CYS A 180 -0.57 8.02 5.23
CA CYS A 180 0.21 7.05 6.03
C CYS A 180 1.46 6.55 5.29
N TYR A 181 1.38 6.30 3.98
CA TYR A 181 2.51 5.80 3.19
C TYR A 181 3.73 6.72 3.23
N PRO A 182 3.62 8.07 3.08
CA PRO A 182 4.74 8.98 3.22
C PRO A 182 5.42 8.91 4.58
N LEU A 183 4.64 8.83 5.66
CA LEU A 183 5.18 8.71 7.03
C LEU A 183 5.93 7.39 7.25
N ARG A 184 5.38 6.28 6.73
CA ARG A 184 6.01 4.96 6.76
C ARG A 184 7.35 4.96 6.01
N LEU A 185 7.36 5.54 4.80
CA LEU A 185 8.55 5.60 3.95
C LEU A 185 9.65 6.45 4.60
N ALA A 186 9.31 7.64 5.10
CA ALA A 186 10.24 8.55 5.76
C ALA A 186 10.85 7.92 7.03
N TYR A 187 10.05 7.25 7.85
CA TYR A 187 10.53 6.57 9.05
C TYR A 187 11.52 5.45 8.71
N GLN A 188 11.22 4.62 7.71
CA GLN A 188 12.11 3.53 7.31
C GLN A 188 13.39 4.04 6.65
N TYR A 189 13.29 5.06 5.81
CA TYR A 189 14.45 5.72 5.22
C TYR A 189 15.42 6.22 6.32
N TRP A 190 14.88 6.93 7.30
CA TRP A 190 15.67 7.42 8.43
C TRP A 190 16.32 6.31 9.25
N LEU A 191 15.59 5.24 9.55
CA LEU A 191 16.15 4.10 10.28
C LEU A 191 17.36 3.47 9.58
N LEU A 192 17.36 3.45 8.24
CA LEU A 192 18.42 2.83 7.45
C LEU A 192 19.59 3.77 7.17
N THR A 193 19.35 5.07 7.05
CA THR A 193 20.38 6.05 6.66
C THR A 193 20.89 6.92 7.81
N GLY A 194 20.08 7.14 8.84
CA GLY A 194 20.33 8.15 9.87
C GLY A 194 20.21 9.60 9.36
N ASP A 195 19.65 9.80 8.16
CA ASP A 195 19.52 11.15 7.57
C ASP A 195 18.35 11.91 8.19
N ASP A 196 18.67 12.79 9.15
CA ASP A 196 17.69 13.66 9.82
C ASP A 196 17.23 14.84 8.94
N SER A 197 17.90 15.12 7.82
CA SER A 197 17.66 16.32 7.00
C SER A 197 16.28 16.39 6.37
N ILE A 198 15.59 15.25 6.23
CA ILE A 198 14.23 15.19 5.71
C ILE A 198 13.18 15.69 6.72
N PHE A 199 13.53 15.84 8.02
CA PHE A 199 12.60 16.22 9.09
C PHE A 199 12.68 17.70 9.47
N GLY A 200 12.92 18.56 8.49
CA GLY A 200 12.91 20.01 8.63
C GLY A 200 11.50 20.62 8.64
N GLU A 201 11.42 21.89 8.25
CA GLU A 201 10.17 22.67 8.25
C GLU A 201 9.08 22.06 7.35
N LEU A 202 9.46 21.52 6.17
CA LEU A 202 8.52 20.90 5.25
C LEU A 202 7.80 19.68 5.88
N TRP A 203 8.57 18.84 6.57
CA TRP A 203 8.02 17.71 7.35
C TRP A 203 7.07 18.19 8.43
N GLN A 204 7.46 19.22 9.20
CA GLN A 204 6.64 19.72 10.30
C GLN A 204 5.31 20.26 9.78
N ASN A 205 5.34 21.03 8.68
CA ASN A 205 4.14 21.57 8.04
C ASN A 205 3.23 20.44 7.48
N ALA A 206 3.82 19.41 6.87
CA ALA A 206 3.06 18.26 6.38
C ALA A 206 2.40 17.49 7.54
N LEU A 207 3.15 17.24 8.62
CA LEU A 207 2.62 16.54 9.80
C LEU A 207 1.50 17.34 10.49
N ASP A 208 1.63 18.66 10.60
CA ASP A 208 0.58 19.50 11.17
C ASP A 208 -0.73 19.42 10.37
N LYS A 209 -0.63 19.39 9.03
CA LYS A 209 -1.81 19.19 8.16
C LYS A 209 -2.43 17.81 8.32
N ILE A 210 -1.60 16.76 8.45
CA ILE A 210 -2.08 15.39 8.70
C ILE A 210 -2.83 15.33 10.03
N LEU A 211 -2.24 15.86 11.11
CA LEU A 211 -2.85 15.84 12.44
C LEU A 211 -4.17 16.61 12.45
N ALA A 212 -4.21 17.80 11.88
CA ALA A 212 -5.42 18.62 11.78
C ALA A 212 -6.54 17.89 11.02
N LEU A 213 -6.19 17.29 9.86
CA LEU A 213 -7.13 16.52 9.05
C LEU A 213 -7.64 15.26 9.80
N PHE A 214 -6.74 14.50 10.41
CA PHE A 214 -7.14 13.31 11.17
C PHE A 214 -8.06 13.66 12.35
N ARG A 215 -7.79 14.76 13.05
CA ARG A 215 -8.65 15.28 14.12
C ARG A 215 -10.03 15.68 13.59
N GLU A 216 -10.10 16.36 12.45
CA GLU A 216 -11.38 16.69 11.80
C GLU A 216 -12.16 15.42 11.43
N GLN A 217 -11.47 14.43 10.84
CA GLN A 217 -12.10 13.21 10.37
C GLN A 217 -12.40 12.17 11.48
N GLN A 218 -12.06 12.43 12.75
CA GLN A 218 -12.67 11.71 13.86
C GLN A 218 -14.16 12.03 14.00
N ARG A 219 -14.67 13.06 13.30
CA ARG A 219 -16.09 13.43 13.18
C ARG A 219 -16.79 13.63 14.52
N LYS A 220 -16.09 14.17 15.53
CA LYS A 220 -16.64 14.46 16.87
C LYS A 220 -17.84 15.41 16.83
N ASN A 221 -17.92 16.25 15.79
CA ASN A 221 -19.01 17.21 15.57
C ASN A 221 -20.03 16.74 14.50
N GLY A 222 -20.05 15.46 14.19
CA GLY A 222 -20.96 14.84 13.24
C GLY A 222 -20.34 14.55 11.86
N THR A 223 -21.16 14.01 10.95
CA THR A 223 -20.71 13.51 9.65
C THR A 223 -20.21 14.59 8.69
N LYS A 224 -20.75 15.80 8.76
CA LYS A 224 -20.32 16.91 7.90
C LYS A 224 -18.99 17.49 8.38
N THR A 225 -18.02 17.49 7.48
CA THR A 225 -16.68 18.07 7.69
C THR A 225 -16.40 19.13 6.61
N SER A 226 -15.21 19.71 6.57
CA SER A 226 -14.80 20.61 5.50
C SER A 226 -14.65 19.88 4.15
N TYR A 227 -14.44 18.55 4.17
CA TYR A 227 -14.31 17.73 2.99
C TYR A 227 -15.66 17.25 2.46
N LYS A 228 -15.83 17.35 1.15
CA LYS A 228 -16.89 16.67 0.40
C LYS A 228 -16.36 16.32 -0.99
N PHE A 229 -16.92 15.26 -1.58
CA PHE A 229 -16.55 14.83 -2.92
C PHE A 229 -17.74 14.24 -3.67
N GLN A 230 -18.01 14.72 -4.85
CA GLN A 230 -18.88 14.05 -5.82
C GLN A 230 -18.29 14.18 -7.22
N ARG A 231 -18.43 13.12 -8.00
CA ARG A 231 -18.05 13.06 -9.41
C ARG A 231 -19.28 12.74 -10.25
N LYS A 232 -19.43 13.38 -11.39
CA LYS A 232 -20.43 12.99 -12.38
C LYS A 232 -19.92 11.76 -13.13
N THR A 233 -20.42 10.59 -12.77
CA THR A 233 -19.95 9.30 -13.28
C THR A 233 -21.10 8.30 -13.36
N HIS A 234 -20.95 7.27 -14.21
CA HIS A 234 -21.82 6.09 -14.23
C HIS A 234 -21.34 4.98 -13.30
N VAL A 235 -20.13 5.12 -12.77
CA VAL A 235 -19.49 4.17 -11.84
C VAL A 235 -19.83 4.58 -10.42
N LEU A 236 -20.75 3.87 -9.77
CA LEU A 236 -21.31 4.28 -8.46
C LEU A 236 -20.27 4.34 -7.33
N HIS A 237 -19.22 3.54 -7.39
CA HIS A 237 -18.14 3.56 -6.40
C HIS A 237 -17.08 4.63 -6.69
N ASP A 238 -17.15 5.34 -7.82
CA ASP A 238 -16.26 6.46 -8.17
C ASP A 238 -16.79 7.82 -7.68
N THR A 239 -17.79 7.84 -6.83
CA THR A 239 -18.37 9.05 -6.23
C THR A 239 -18.81 8.77 -4.80
N TYR A 240 -18.79 9.80 -3.93
CA TYR A 240 -19.13 9.63 -2.53
C TYR A 240 -20.60 9.95 -2.28
N SER A 241 -21.26 9.10 -1.52
CA SER A 241 -22.70 9.16 -1.27
C SER A 241 -23.12 10.37 -0.42
N ASN A 242 -24.41 10.52 -0.17
CA ASN A 242 -25.00 11.52 0.74
C ASN A 242 -24.47 12.94 0.50
N TYR A 243 -24.66 13.44 -0.74
CA TYR A 243 -24.21 14.78 -1.17
C TYR A 243 -22.69 15.00 -0.99
N GLY A 244 -21.90 13.93 -1.03
CA GLY A 244 -20.44 13.98 -0.94
C GLY A 244 -19.87 13.91 0.47
N TYR A 245 -20.70 13.68 1.50
CA TYR A 245 -20.28 13.54 2.89
C TYR A 245 -20.16 12.09 3.37
N GLY A 246 -20.64 11.13 2.56
CA GLY A 246 -20.68 9.71 2.89
C GLY A 246 -21.79 9.34 3.89
N HIS A 247 -21.81 8.08 4.29
CA HIS A 247 -22.80 7.61 5.26
C HIS A 247 -22.63 8.29 6.63
N PRO A 248 -23.74 8.47 7.37
CA PRO A 248 -23.67 8.91 8.75
C PRO A 248 -22.74 8.03 9.58
N SER A 249 -22.00 8.64 10.49
CA SER A 249 -21.09 7.95 11.38
C SER A 249 -21.23 8.45 12.81
N LYS A 250 -21.07 7.55 13.78
CA LYS A 250 -20.92 7.91 15.19
C LYS A 250 -19.43 7.94 15.52
N SER A 251 -18.96 9.09 16.02
CA SER A 251 -17.56 9.22 16.42
C SER A 251 -17.20 8.16 17.47
N CYS A 252 -16.14 7.41 17.21
CA CYS A 252 -15.67 6.31 18.05
C CYS A 252 -14.14 6.34 18.27
N GLY A 253 -13.49 7.48 18.00
CA GLY A 253 -12.04 7.66 18.13
C GLY A 253 -11.26 7.35 16.86
N MET A 254 -11.79 6.51 15.97
CA MET A 254 -11.20 6.24 14.66
C MET A 254 -11.35 7.42 13.70
N ILE A 255 -10.57 7.38 12.62
CA ILE A 255 -10.56 8.37 11.54
C ILE A 255 -11.44 7.85 10.40
N ALA A 256 -12.40 8.66 9.96
CA ALA A 256 -13.18 8.37 8.77
C ALA A 256 -12.35 8.61 7.51
N SER A 257 -12.52 7.75 6.51
CA SER A 257 -12.04 7.91 5.14
C SER A 257 -13.22 8.08 4.19
N ALA A 258 -12.99 8.63 3.02
CA ALA A 258 -14.02 8.73 1.99
C ALA A 258 -13.86 7.62 0.94
N PHE A 259 -12.61 7.29 0.62
CA PHE A 259 -12.27 6.29 -0.36
C PHE A 259 -11.34 5.23 0.23
N ARG A 260 -11.36 4.06 -0.36
CA ARG A 260 -10.49 2.91 -0.10
C ARG A 260 -9.16 3.06 -0.82
N PRO A 261 -8.14 2.26 -0.49
CA PRO A 261 -6.90 2.21 -1.26
C PRO A 261 -7.07 1.83 -2.74
N SER A 262 -8.23 1.34 -3.12
CA SER A 262 -8.63 1.05 -4.51
C SER A 262 -9.20 2.24 -5.26
N ASP A 263 -9.25 3.41 -4.66
CA ASP A 263 -9.95 4.62 -5.14
C ASP A 263 -11.49 4.49 -5.16
N ASP A 264 -12.06 3.43 -4.59
CA ASP A 264 -13.50 3.23 -4.47
C ASP A 264 -14.06 3.90 -3.21
N SER A 265 -15.25 4.48 -3.33
CA SER A 265 -15.93 5.09 -2.18
C SER A 265 -16.31 4.04 -1.13
N GLN A 266 -16.17 4.43 0.14
CA GLN A 266 -16.52 3.56 1.26
C GLN A 266 -18.04 3.44 1.43
N ILE A 267 -18.48 2.27 1.91
CA ILE A 267 -19.85 2.05 2.39
C ILE A 267 -19.96 2.61 3.80
N PHE A 268 -19.10 2.19 4.74
CA PHE A 268 -19.03 2.74 6.08
C PHE A 268 -17.74 3.53 6.29
N PRO A 269 -17.78 4.67 7.03
CA PRO A 269 -16.68 5.63 7.01
C PRO A 269 -15.39 5.18 7.67
N TYR A 270 -15.43 4.22 8.59
CA TYR A 270 -14.22 3.78 9.31
C TYR A 270 -13.66 2.50 8.71
N LEU A 271 -12.66 2.65 7.82
CA LEU A 271 -11.89 1.56 7.25
C LEU A 271 -10.91 1.02 8.29
N ILE A 272 -11.14 -0.21 8.75
CA ILE A 272 -10.37 -0.80 9.84
C ILE A 272 -8.88 -0.94 9.51
N PRO A 273 -8.46 -1.52 8.37
CA PRO A 273 -7.03 -1.65 8.09
C PRO A 273 -6.31 -0.31 7.95
N ALA A 274 -6.96 0.73 7.41
CA ALA A 274 -6.37 2.05 7.31
C ALA A 274 -6.23 2.73 8.68
N ASN A 275 -7.14 2.47 9.63
CA ASN A 275 -7.03 2.98 11.00
C ASN A 275 -5.89 2.31 11.79
N PHE A 276 -5.64 1.00 11.61
CA PHE A 276 -4.43 0.35 12.15
C PHE A 276 -3.16 0.99 11.56
N PHE A 277 -3.17 1.27 10.26
CA PHE A 277 -2.02 1.91 9.61
C PHE A 277 -1.79 3.33 10.12
N ALA A 278 -2.86 4.12 10.33
CA ALA A 278 -2.76 5.46 10.91
C ALA A 278 -2.20 5.42 12.34
N GLU A 279 -2.67 4.50 13.20
CA GLU A 279 -2.10 4.30 14.54
C GLU A 279 -0.60 4.01 14.47
N SER A 280 -0.19 3.06 13.62
CA SER A 280 1.19 2.65 13.43
C SER A 280 2.09 3.83 13.04
N VAL A 281 1.70 4.62 12.02
CA VAL A 281 2.53 5.72 11.54
C VAL A 281 2.56 6.93 12.47
N LEU A 282 1.50 7.18 13.24
CA LEU A 282 1.49 8.22 14.28
C LEU A 282 2.47 7.89 15.42
N ARG A 283 2.58 6.63 15.82
CA ARG A 283 3.59 6.17 16.79
C ARG A 283 5.00 6.36 16.24
N LYS A 284 5.23 6.06 14.95
CA LYS A 284 6.51 6.28 14.27
C LYS A 284 6.85 7.77 14.16
N ALA A 285 5.88 8.63 13.84
CA ALA A 285 6.04 10.08 13.83
C ALA A 285 6.44 10.63 15.21
N ALA A 286 5.84 10.12 16.28
CA ALA A 286 6.21 10.50 17.65
C ALA A 286 7.67 10.18 17.96
N VAL A 287 8.19 9.02 17.51
CA VAL A 287 9.61 8.65 17.67
C VAL A 287 10.53 9.64 16.95
N ILE A 288 10.17 10.08 15.74
CA ILE A 288 10.94 11.09 14.98
C ILE A 288 10.94 12.42 15.73
N LEU A 289 9.76 12.87 16.17
CA LEU A 289 9.61 14.12 16.93
C LEU A 289 10.45 14.14 18.20
N GLU A 290 10.48 13.05 18.96
CA GLU A 290 11.30 12.94 20.17
C GLU A 290 12.79 12.87 19.86
N LYS A 291 13.19 12.03 18.90
CA LYS A 291 14.61 11.72 18.66
C LYS A 291 15.30 12.75 17.77
N VAL A 292 14.61 13.30 16.76
CA VAL A 292 15.19 14.24 15.77
C VAL A 292 14.81 15.67 16.08
N ASN A 293 13.51 15.98 16.10
CA ASN A 293 13.03 17.36 16.26
C ASN A 293 13.11 17.87 17.70
N LYS A 294 13.25 17.00 18.70
CA LYS A 294 13.22 17.32 20.13
C LYS A 294 11.91 18.02 20.56
N ASP A 295 10.81 17.73 19.88
CA ASP A 295 9.46 18.25 20.14
C ASP A 295 8.61 17.21 20.89
N ALA A 296 8.79 17.14 22.21
CA ALA A 296 8.03 16.26 23.09
C ALA A 296 6.53 16.64 23.14
N GLY A 297 6.18 17.91 22.89
CA GLY A 297 4.79 18.39 22.86
C GLY A 297 4.01 17.77 21.71
N LYS A 298 4.52 17.91 20.49
CA LYS A 298 3.92 17.33 19.27
C LYS A 298 3.99 15.80 19.27
N ALA A 299 5.05 15.20 19.80
CA ALA A 299 5.14 13.75 20.01
C ALA A 299 4.00 13.23 20.88
N LYS A 300 3.71 13.90 22.00
CA LYS A 300 2.58 13.58 22.87
C LYS A 300 1.23 13.73 22.15
N GLU A 301 1.08 14.72 21.28
CA GLU A 301 -0.13 14.89 20.45
C GLU A 301 -0.33 13.69 19.50
N CYS A 302 0.71 13.28 18.80
CA CYS A 302 0.68 12.07 17.93
C CYS A 302 0.30 10.82 18.72
N LEU A 303 0.90 10.60 19.89
CA LEU A 303 0.61 9.45 20.75
C LEU A 303 -0.82 9.50 21.32
N ALA A 304 -1.32 10.68 21.67
CA ALA A 304 -2.70 10.84 22.14
C ALA A 304 -3.71 10.47 21.04
N LEU A 305 -3.47 10.95 19.80
CA LEU A 305 -4.33 10.58 18.66
C LEU A 305 -4.23 9.07 18.35
N ALA A 306 -3.03 8.50 18.35
CA ALA A 306 -2.82 7.06 18.15
C ALA A 306 -3.58 6.24 19.23
N HIS A 307 -3.57 6.70 20.48
CA HIS A 307 -4.31 6.04 21.57
C HIS A 307 -5.83 6.12 21.40
N GLU A 308 -6.35 7.26 20.94
CA GLU A 308 -7.80 7.40 20.63
C GLU A 308 -8.22 6.45 19.51
N ILE A 309 -7.41 6.33 18.45
CA ILE A 309 -7.64 5.38 17.35
C ILE A 309 -7.60 3.94 17.88
N HIS A 310 -6.57 3.61 18.64
CA HIS A 310 -6.42 2.28 19.26
C HIS A 310 -7.66 1.88 20.05
N LYS A 311 -8.14 2.77 20.93
CA LYS A 311 -9.36 2.53 21.70
C LYS A 311 -10.55 2.28 20.78
N GLY A 312 -10.73 3.11 19.74
CA GLY A 312 -11.80 2.95 18.76
C GLY A 312 -11.74 1.61 18.03
N LEU A 313 -10.54 1.17 17.65
CA LEU A 313 -10.30 -0.15 17.04
C LEU A 313 -10.64 -1.28 18.00
N MET A 314 -10.19 -1.24 19.25
CA MET A 314 -10.47 -2.29 20.24
C MET A 314 -11.97 -2.45 20.53
N GLU A 315 -12.72 -1.37 20.47
CA GLU A 315 -14.17 -1.36 20.74
C GLU A 315 -15.03 -1.73 19.52
N ASN A 316 -14.57 -1.47 18.29
CA ASN A 316 -15.43 -1.53 17.10
C ASN A 316 -14.90 -2.41 15.95
N ALA A 317 -13.60 -2.79 15.94
CA ALA A 317 -13.00 -3.43 14.77
C ALA A 317 -13.36 -4.90 14.60
N THR A 318 -13.91 -5.57 15.63
CA THR A 318 -14.13 -7.02 15.59
C THR A 318 -15.59 -7.39 15.75
N VAL A 319 -15.98 -8.46 15.06
CA VAL A 319 -17.31 -9.08 15.16
C VAL A 319 -17.16 -10.59 15.33
N VAL A 320 -18.21 -11.27 15.83
CA VAL A 320 -18.24 -12.72 15.94
C VAL A 320 -18.92 -13.33 14.71
N HIS A 321 -18.14 -13.96 13.86
CA HIS A 321 -18.65 -14.68 12.70
C HIS A 321 -19.02 -16.13 13.09
N PRO A 322 -20.19 -16.66 12.69
CA PRO A 322 -20.67 -17.97 13.14
C PRO A 322 -19.74 -19.16 12.77
N LYS A 323 -19.00 -19.05 11.67
CA LYS A 323 -18.10 -20.10 11.15
C LYS A 323 -16.64 -19.92 11.59
N TYR A 324 -16.17 -18.67 11.73
CA TYR A 324 -14.74 -18.36 11.94
C TYR A 324 -14.42 -17.88 13.36
N GLY A 325 -15.42 -17.60 14.20
CA GLY A 325 -15.22 -16.99 15.49
C GLY A 325 -15.02 -15.48 15.37
N ARG A 326 -14.21 -14.87 16.23
CA ARG A 326 -13.94 -13.45 16.20
C ARG A 326 -13.06 -13.11 14.99
N VAL A 327 -13.53 -12.14 14.17
CA VAL A 327 -12.85 -11.65 12.96
C VAL A 327 -12.82 -10.12 12.94
N TYR A 328 -11.90 -9.53 12.21
CA TYR A 328 -11.95 -8.10 11.90
C TYR A 328 -13.01 -7.81 10.84
N ALA A 329 -13.77 -6.72 11.05
CA ALA A 329 -14.57 -6.10 10.00
C ALA A 329 -13.67 -5.31 9.05
N PHE A 330 -14.12 -5.11 7.80
CA PHE A 330 -13.41 -4.27 6.85
C PHE A 330 -13.73 -2.79 7.05
N GLU A 331 -15.04 -2.47 7.15
CA GLU A 331 -15.54 -1.13 7.43
C GLU A 331 -16.58 -1.17 8.55
N VAL A 332 -16.67 -0.09 9.34
CA VAL A 332 -17.70 0.10 10.36
C VAL A 332 -18.22 1.55 10.39
N ASP A 333 -19.40 1.79 10.98
CA ASP A 333 -20.04 3.11 11.07
C ASP A 333 -20.01 3.75 12.48
N GLY A 334 -19.61 2.99 13.50
CA GLY A 334 -19.62 3.40 14.90
C GLY A 334 -21.02 3.29 15.57
N PHE A 335 -22.08 2.94 14.82
CA PHE A 335 -23.39 2.62 15.34
C PHE A 335 -23.61 1.13 15.59
N GLY A 336 -22.66 0.29 15.20
CA GLY A 336 -22.71 -1.17 15.29
C GLY A 336 -22.93 -1.87 13.96
N SER A 337 -23.02 -1.14 12.83
CA SER A 337 -23.03 -1.73 11.51
C SER A 337 -21.61 -2.02 11.05
N TYR A 338 -21.44 -3.10 10.29
CA TYR A 338 -20.15 -3.54 9.79
C TYR A 338 -20.25 -4.19 8.40
N LEU A 339 -19.15 -4.19 7.69
CA LEU A 339 -18.98 -4.86 6.40
C LEU A 339 -17.91 -5.95 6.54
N LEU A 340 -18.26 -7.17 6.15
CA LEU A 340 -17.33 -8.31 6.08
C LEU A 340 -16.93 -8.56 4.63
N MET A 341 -15.73 -8.19 4.30
CA MET A 341 -15.04 -8.44 3.03
C MET A 341 -13.54 -8.20 3.21
N ASP A 342 -12.78 -8.38 2.18
CA ASP A 342 -11.47 -7.75 2.00
C ASP A 342 -11.29 -7.36 0.54
N ASP A 343 -10.41 -6.41 0.31
CA ASP A 343 -10.02 -5.88 -1.00
C ASP A 343 -8.53 -6.20 -1.22
N ALA A 344 -8.13 -6.47 -2.46
CA ALA A 344 -6.73 -6.77 -2.77
C ALA A 344 -5.78 -5.60 -2.55
N ASN A 345 -6.29 -4.36 -2.53
CA ASN A 345 -5.48 -3.16 -2.34
C ASN A 345 -5.07 -2.98 -0.87
N ALA A 346 -3.82 -2.62 -0.64
CA ALA A 346 -3.29 -2.39 0.70
C ALA A 346 -3.34 -0.89 1.07
N PRO A 347 -3.83 -0.56 2.28
CA PRO A 347 -4.13 -1.40 3.44
C PRO A 347 -5.39 -2.25 3.30
N SER A 348 -5.25 -3.55 3.51
CA SER A 348 -6.31 -4.54 3.56
C SER A 348 -6.23 -5.31 4.89
N LEU A 349 -7.26 -6.09 5.23
CA LEU A 349 -7.22 -6.95 6.41
C LEU A 349 -6.08 -7.98 6.30
N LEU A 350 -5.87 -8.51 5.09
CA LEU A 350 -4.77 -9.42 4.82
C LEU A 350 -3.39 -8.79 5.04
N ALA A 351 -3.26 -7.49 4.76
CA ALA A 351 -1.99 -6.75 4.83
C ALA A 351 -1.60 -6.28 6.24
N LEU A 352 -2.46 -6.44 7.26
CA LEU A 352 -2.22 -5.90 8.60
C LEU A 352 -0.85 -6.26 9.18
N PRO A 353 -0.39 -7.53 9.19
CA PRO A 353 0.94 -7.86 9.74
C PRO A 353 2.10 -7.34 8.91
N TYR A 354 1.89 -7.02 7.64
CA TYR A 354 2.91 -6.43 6.78
C TYR A 354 3.06 -4.92 6.99
N LEU A 355 1.94 -4.20 7.18
CA LEU A 355 1.94 -2.76 7.37
C LEU A 355 2.18 -2.35 8.84
N CYS A 356 1.63 -3.11 9.77
CA CYS A 356 1.56 -2.78 11.19
C CYS A 356 1.97 -3.99 12.07
N PRO A 357 3.17 -4.59 11.87
CA PRO A 357 3.59 -5.80 12.57
C PRO A 357 3.67 -5.62 14.09
N GLU A 358 3.84 -4.39 14.57
CA GLU A 358 3.84 -4.03 15.99
C GLU A 358 2.44 -3.99 16.63
N LEU A 359 1.37 -3.96 15.81
CA LEU A 359 -0.02 -3.91 16.27
C LEU A 359 -0.75 -5.24 16.03
N VAL A 360 -0.47 -5.90 14.90
CA VAL A 360 -1.14 -7.16 14.52
C VAL A 360 -0.08 -8.18 14.10
N SER A 361 0.02 -9.25 14.89
CA SER A 361 0.92 -10.37 14.59
C SER A 361 0.28 -11.33 13.59
N VAL A 362 1.11 -11.98 12.76
CA VAL A 362 0.66 -13.10 11.90
C VAL A 362 0.10 -14.27 12.72
N ASN A 363 0.48 -14.40 13.99
CA ASN A 363 0.00 -15.45 14.89
C ASN A 363 -1.20 -15.03 15.74
N ASP A 364 -1.70 -13.81 15.58
CA ASP A 364 -2.89 -13.33 16.28
C ASP A 364 -4.12 -14.15 15.87
N GLU A 365 -4.90 -14.61 16.85
CA GLU A 365 -6.05 -15.49 16.61
C GLU A 365 -7.13 -14.78 15.76
N VAL A 366 -7.42 -13.52 16.07
CA VAL A 366 -8.43 -12.75 15.33
C VAL A 366 -7.97 -12.53 13.89
N TYR A 367 -6.68 -12.23 13.69
CA TYR A 367 -6.10 -12.13 12.35
C TYR A 367 -6.19 -13.45 11.59
N GLN A 368 -5.84 -14.58 12.21
CA GLN A 368 -5.91 -15.90 11.56
C GLN A 368 -7.35 -16.30 11.22
N ASN A 369 -8.30 -15.99 12.07
CA ASN A 369 -9.72 -16.19 11.80
C ASN A 369 -10.18 -15.33 10.61
N THR A 370 -9.81 -14.05 10.62
CA THR A 370 -10.08 -13.12 9.51
C THR A 370 -9.46 -13.60 8.22
N ARG A 371 -8.19 -14.03 8.26
CA ARG A 371 -7.44 -14.52 7.10
C ARG A 371 -8.12 -15.74 6.46
N ARG A 372 -8.66 -16.67 7.28
CA ARG A 372 -9.45 -17.81 6.77
C ARG A 372 -10.77 -17.37 6.14
N MET A 373 -11.45 -16.41 6.73
CA MET A 373 -12.72 -15.86 6.21
C MET A 373 -12.50 -15.17 4.86
N ILE A 374 -11.56 -14.22 4.79
CA ILE A 374 -11.35 -13.43 3.56
C ILE A 374 -10.75 -14.25 2.41
N TRP A 375 -10.08 -15.38 2.70
CA TRP A 375 -9.56 -16.30 1.68
C TRP A 375 -10.53 -17.47 1.45
N SER A 376 -11.83 -17.18 1.40
CA SER A 376 -12.91 -18.14 1.15
C SER A 376 -14.08 -17.46 0.46
N GLU A 377 -15.08 -18.25 0.04
CA GLU A 377 -16.31 -17.78 -0.59
C GLU A 377 -17.20 -16.94 0.36
N ASP A 378 -16.86 -16.84 1.65
CA ASP A 378 -17.51 -15.92 2.60
C ASP A 378 -17.01 -14.45 2.43
N ASN A 379 -15.96 -14.21 1.64
CA ASN A 379 -15.59 -12.89 1.13
C ASN A 379 -16.19 -12.69 -0.27
N PRO A 380 -17.07 -11.70 -0.50
CA PRO A 380 -17.74 -11.49 -1.79
C PRO A 380 -16.77 -11.17 -2.95
N TYR A 381 -15.52 -10.81 -2.65
CA TYR A 381 -14.48 -10.55 -3.64
C TYR A 381 -13.41 -11.63 -3.72
N PHE A 382 -13.67 -12.80 -3.11
CA PHE A 382 -12.84 -13.98 -3.34
C PHE A 382 -13.38 -14.75 -4.55
N PHE A 383 -12.65 -14.68 -5.64
CA PHE A 383 -13.03 -15.32 -6.90
C PHE A 383 -12.22 -16.58 -7.14
N THR A 384 -12.86 -17.58 -7.77
CA THR A 384 -12.24 -18.86 -8.10
C THR A 384 -12.32 -19.13 -9.59
N GLY A 385 -11.32 -19.83 -10.09
CA GLY A 385 -11.25 -20.31 -11.46
C GLY A 385 -10.60 -21.69 -11.53
N THR A 386 -10.35 -22.18 -12.73
CA THR A 386 -9.69 -23.46 -12.96
C THR A 386 -8.48 -23.27 -13.86
N TYR A 387 -7.34 -23.77 -13.43
CA TYR A 387 -6.10 -23.82 -14.22
C TYR A 387 -5.64 -25.29 -14.30
N GLU A 388 -5.55 -25.82 -15.54
CA GLU A 388 -5.16 -27.23 -15.79
C GLU A 388 -5.93 -28.25 -14.91
N GLY A 389 -7.24 -28.06 -14.78
CA GLY A 389 -8.12 -28.92 -13.97
C GLY A 389 -8.07 -28.71 -12.45
N THR A 390 -7.19 -27.82 -11.95
CA THR A 390 -7.07 -27.49 -10.53
C THR A 390 -7.84 -26.21 -10.21
N LYS A 391 -8.72 -26.26 -9.18
CA LYS A 391 -9.40 -25.05 -8.67
C LYS A 391 -8.37 -24.13 -8.02
N ILE A 392 -8.34 -22.88 -8.44
CA ILE A 392 -7.50 -21.81 -7.88
C ILE A 392 -8.39 -20.65 -7.47
N GLY A 393 -7.93 -19.81 -6.53
CA GLY A 393 -8.68 -18.62 -6.12
C GLY A 393 -7.81 -17.56 -5.46
N ALA A 394 -8.28 -16.32 -5.55
CA ALA A 394 -7.63 -15.18 -4.91
C ALA A 394 -8.64 -14.02 -4.72
N ILE A 395 -8.22 -13.01 -3.95
CA ILE A 395 -9.04 -11.83 -3.69
C ILE A 395 -8.88 -10.84 -4.85
N GLY A 396 -10.02 -10.34 -5.33
CA GLY A 396 -10.11 -9.23 -6.28
C GLY A 396 -10.43 -7.92 -5.59
N SER A 397 -11.15 -7.05 -6.29
CA SER A 397 -11.55 -5.72 -5.81
C SER A 397 -12.84 -5.29 -6.47
N PRO A 398 -13.71 -4.50 -5.78
CA PRO A 398 -14.81 -3.80 -6.43
C PRO A 398 -14.34 -2.97 -7.63
N HIS A 399 -13.15 -2.41 -7.55
CA HIS A 399 -12.54 -1.55 -8.57
C HIS A 399 -12.33 -2.26 -9.91
N THR A 400 -11.94 -3.53 -9.88
CA THR A 400 -11.71 -4.33 -11.10
C THR A 400 -12.96 -5.05 -11.59
N GLY A 401 -14.03 -5.04 -10.80
CA GLY A 401 -15.28 -5.73 -11.10
C GLY A 401 -15.25 -7.22 -10.70
N LEU A 402 -16.34 -7.91 -11.00
CA LEU A 402 -16.55 -9.30 -10.63
C LEU A 402 -15.63 -10.24 -11.44
N ASP A 403 -15.33 -11.40 -10.84
CA ASP A 403 -14.58 -12.53 -11.46
C ASP A 403 -13.14 -12.17 -11.87
N LYS A 404 -12.57 -11.11 -11.28
CA LYS A 404 -11.19 -10.71 -11.51
C LYS A 404 -10.42 -10.71 -10.20
N VAL A 405 -9.28 -11.38 -10.19
CA VAL A 405 -8.35 -11.37 -9.06
C VAL A 405 -7.23 -10.37 -9.29
N TRP A 406 -6.70 -9.84 -8.20
CA TRP A 406 -5.56 -8.94 -8.25
C TRP A 406 -4.32 -9.62 -7.67
N PRO A 407 -3.19 -9.70 -8.40
CA PRO A 407 -1.96 -10.37 -7.93
C PRO A 407 -1.46 -9.90 -6.57
N MET A 408 -1.73 -8.64 -6.20
CA MET A 408 -1.38 -8.09 -4.88
C MET A 408 -1.92 -8.92 -3.71
N SER A 409 -3.13 -9.49 -3.82
CA SER A 409 -3.68 -10.32 -2.76
C SER A 409 -2.88 -11.61 -2.58
N ILE A 410 -2.42 -12.22 -3.67
CA ILE A 410 -1.59 -13.43 -3.66
C ILE A 410 -0.21 -13.11 -3.05
N ILE A 411 0.39 -11.99 -3.46
CA ILE A 411 1.64 -11.49 -2.91
C ILE A 411 1.50 -11.27 -1.40
N MET A 412 0.45 -10.55 -0.98
CA MET A 412 0.21 -10.24 0.41
C MET A 412 -0.05 -11.48 1.27
N LYS A 413 -0.81 -12.47 0.73
CA LYS A 413 -1.01 -13.76 1.40
C LYS A 413 0.30 -14.46 1.72
N GLY A 414 1.19 -14.50 0.75
CA GLY A 414 2.50 -15.09 0.94
C GLY A 414 3.41 -14.29 1.88
N LEU A 415 3.39 -12.92 1.82
CA LEU A 415 4.18 -12.04 2.73
C LEU A 415 3.75 -12.18 4.18
N THR A 416 2.47 -12.42 4.44
CA THR A 416 1.89 -12.57 5.78
C THR A 416 1.73 -14.03 6.21
N SER A 417 2.50 -14.96 5.62
CA SER A 417 2.51 -16.37 5.99
C SER A 417 3.85 -16.79 6.57
N ASN A 418 3.80 -17.56 7.67
CA ASN A 418 4.93 -18.27 8.24
C ASN A 418 5.06 -19.70 7.70
N ASP A 419 4.08 -20.19 6.93
CA ASP A 419 4.10 -21.52 6.32
C ASP A 419 4.80 -21.46 4.95
N VAL A 420 5.89 -22.20 4.85
CA VAL A 420 6.71 -22.31 3.62
C VAL A 420 5.91 -22.93 2.46
N ASN A 421 4.99 -23.87 2.75
CA ASN A 421 4.18 -24.48 1.69
C ASN A 421 3.17 -23.49 1.13
N GLU A 422 2.48 -22.75 2.00
CA GLU A 422 1.59 -21.67 1.56
C GLU A 422 2.31 -20.60 0.76
N GLN A 423 3.52 -20.23 1.17
CA GLN A 423 4.34 -19.29 0.41
C GLN A 423 4.70 -19.83 -0.99
N ARG A 424 4.99 -21.15 -1.12
CA ARG A 424 5.20 -21.81 -2.42
C ARG A 424 3.94 -21.79 -3.27
N GLU A 425 2.79 -22.14 -2.69
CA GLU A 425 1.50 -22.09 -3.37
C GLU A 425 1.20 -20.71 -3.94
N CYS A 426 1.46 -19.63 -3.16
CA CYS A 426 1.32 -18.25 -3.63
C CYS A 426 2.23 -17.98 -4.84
N VAL A 427 3.48 -18.45 -4.81
CA VAL A 427 4.40 -18.33 -5.95
C VAL A 427 3.90 -19.06 -7.17
N ASP A 428 3.48 -20.32 -7.00
CA ASP A 428 2.97 -21.13 -8.09
C ASP A 428 1.71 -20.51 -8.70
N LEU A 429 0.86 -19.91 -7.87
CA LEU A 429 -0.34 -19.23 -8.32
C LEU A 429 0.01 -18.00 -9.17
N LEU A 430 0.97 -17.16 -8.75
CA LEU A 430 1.44 -16.02 -9.55
C LEU A 430 2.02 -16.46 -10.90
N VAL A 431 2.78 -17.57 -10.92
CA VAL A 431 3.32 -18.13 -12.16
C VAL A 431 2.23 -18.57 -13.12
N LYS A 432 1.13 -19.12 -12.58
CA LYS A 432 0.01 -19.64 -13.37
C LYS A 432 -0.91 -18.55 -13.90
N THR A 433 -0.95 -17.40 -13.21
CA THR A 433 -1.92 -16.33 -13.47
C THR A 433 -1.35 -15.08 -14.12
N ASP A 434 -0.15 -15.15 -14.71
CA ASP A 434 0.47 -14.03 -15.44
C ASP A 434 -0.13 -13.77 -16.84
N ALA A 435 -1.17 -14.50 -17.24
CA ALA A 435 -1.81 -14.44 -18.56
C ALA A 435 -0.82 -14.57 -19.76
N GLY A 436 0.34 -15.20 -19.55
CA GLY A 436 1.39 -15.33 -20.56
C GLY A 436 2.16 -14.04 -20.83
N THR A 437 1.95 -12.97 -20.06
CA THR A 437 2.60 -11.66 -20.27
C THR A 437 4.05 -11.61 -19.75
N GLY A 438 4.41 -12.49 -18.82
CA GLY A 438 5.67 -12.42 -18.10
C GLY A 438 5.73 -11.28 -17.07
N PHE A 439 4.59 -10.69 -16.71
CA PHE A 439 4.38 -9.74 -15.62
C PHE A 439 3.40 -10.30 -14.58
N MET A 440 3.32 -9.60 -13.46
CA MET A 440 2.31 -9.85 -12.42
C MET A 440 1.17 -8.86 -12.56
#